data_197800e21cde46ee6a973d61ce41ecd0
#
_entry.id   197800e21cde46ee6a973d61ce41ecd0
#
_cell.length_a   1.000
_cell.length_b   1.000
_cell.length_c   1.000
_cell.angle_alpha   90.00
_cell.angle_beta   90.00
_cell.angle_gamma   90.00
#
_symmetry.space_group_name_H-M   'P 1'
#
loop_
_entity.id
_entity.type
_entity.pdbx_description
1 polymer ?
#
loop_
_entity_poly.entity_id
_entity_poly.type
_entity_poly.pdbx_seq_one_letter_code
_entity_poly.pdbx_strand_id
1 'polypeptide(L)'
;MCTLTLAWRAFEDAPVVVAANRDELLDRESEPPAVVDGDPSFVAPRDAVAGGTWIGYNEHGVFVGLTNRWIDVPDGGERSRGLLVRDALRAESAVDARETIEDAVAADTYDGFHLVVAERGGDDPRAYFFEWDGSLNVRRLTPGVHVVVNVGIDGEFVEPEWRPEVGAIQAHNAQQVRTELDSRKW
;
A
#
# COMPACT_ATOMS: atom_id res chain seq x y z
N MET A 1 10.11 7.14 -7.81
CA MET A 1 10.17 6.24 -6.64
C MET A 1 8.95 6.47 -5.77
N CYS A 2 8.10 5.44 -5.61
CA CYS A 2 6.96 5.53 -4.71
C CYS A 2 7.43 5.35 -3.27
N THR A 3 6.86 6.13 -2.36
CA THR A 3 7.06 5.99 -0.92
C THR A 3 5.71 6.14 -0.24
N LEU A 4 5.40 5.25 0.69
CA LEU A 4 4.23 5.30 1.54
C LEU A 4 4.69 5.21 3.00
N THR A 5 4.39 6.24 3.76
CA THR A 5 4.62 6.25 5.21
C THR A 5 3.28 6.11 5.90
N LEU A 6 3.15 5.09 6.75
CA LEU A 6 1.98 4.82 7.58
C LEU A 6 2.40 4.97 9.04
N ALA A 7 1.79 5.90 9.77
CA ALA A 7 1.79 5.90 11.22
C ALA A 7 0.45 5.29 11.67
N TRP A 8 0.52 4.03 12.11
CA TRP A 8 -0.65 3.29 12.58
C TRP A 8 -0.64 3.20 14.10
N ARG A 9 -1.67 3.78 14.73
CA ARG A 9 -1.79 3.85 16.19
C ARG A 9 -0.53 4.38 16.89
N ALA A 10 0.22 5.24 16.18
CA ALA A 10 1.37 5.95 16.72
C ALA A 10 0.97 7.25 17.45
N PHE A 11 -0.23 7.76 17.16
CA PHE A 11 -0.79 8.97 17.74
C PHE A 11 -2.11 8.65 18.44
N GLU A 12 -2.36 9.29 19.59
CA GLU A 12 -3.55 9.04 20.40
C GLU A 12 -4.84 9.45 19.66
N ASP A 13 -4.85 10.64 19.05
CA ASP A 13 -6.02 11.22 18.39
C ASP A 13 -6.11 10.90 16.88
N ALA A 14 -5.09 10.28 16.29
CA ALA A 14 -5.02 9.99 14.88
C ALA A 14 -4.52 8.54 14.63
N PRO A 15 -5.40 7.55 14.72
CA PRO A 15 -5.02 6.12 14.64
C PRO A 15 -4.39 5.71 13.31
N VAL A 16 -4.74 6.41 12.22
CA VAL A 16 -4.16 6.20 10.88
C VAL A 16 -3.74 7.54 10.32
N VAL A 17 -2.43 7.73 10.15
CA VAL A 17 -1.86 8.89 9.45
C VAL A 17 -1.01 8.38 8.31
N VAL A 18 -1.22 8.92 7.12
CA VAL A 18 -0.51 8.49 5.91
C VAL A 18 0.05 9.68 5.17
N ALA A 19 1.28 9.53 4.71
CA ALA A 19 1.90 10.39 3.71
C ALA A 19 2.47 9.52 2.60
N ALA A 20 2.12 9.83 1.35
CA ALA A 20 2.58 9.04 0.20
C ALA A 20 2.88 9.94 -1.00
N ASN A 21 3.85 9.51 -1.81
CA ASN A 21 4.05 10.04 -3.16
C ASN A 21 3.91 8.91 -4.18
N ARG A 22 3.32 9.22 -5.32
CA ARG A 22 3.29 8.36 -6.50
C ARG A 22 4.33 8.85 -7.50
N ASP A 23 5.22 7.96 -7.88
CA ASP A 23 6.17 8.19 -8.98
C ASP A 23 5.71 7.36 -10.17
N GLU A 24 5.24 8.02 -11.20
CA GLU A 24 4.64 7.45 -12.40
C GLU A 24 5.03 8.27 -13.62
N LEU A 25 4.84 7.73 -14.81
CA LEU A 25 5.05 8.46 -16.07
C LEU A 25 4.18 9.72 -16.09
N LEU A 26 4.77 10.85 -16.53
CA LEU A 26 4.10 12.15 -16.52
C LEU A 26 2.88 12.22 -17.46
N ASP A 27 2.85 11.38 -18.48
CA ASP A 27 1.77 11.25 -19.46
C ASP A 27 0.68 10.25 -19.04
N ARG A 28 0.85 9.55 -17.90
CA ARG A 28 -0.19 8.66 -17.37
C ARG A 28 -1.27 9.46 -16.69
N GLU A 29 -2.42 9.56 -17.32
CA GLU A 29 -3.55 10.34 -16.83
C GLU A 29 -4.10 9.78 -15.52
N SER A 30 -4.40 10.69 -14.58
CA SER A 30 -5.03 10.36 -13.31
C SER A 30 -5.99 11.46 -12.88
N GLU A 31 -7.04 11.09 -12.18
CA GLU A 31 -8.03 12.00 -11.61
C GLU A 31 -7.71 12.24 -10.12
N PRO A 32 -7.95 13.46 -9.59
CA PRO A 32 -7.71 13.76 -8.19
C PRO A 32 -8.60 12.93 -7.26
N PRO A 33 -8.28 12.86 -5.95
CA PRO A 33 -9.13 12.17 -4.99
C PRO A 33 -10.57 12.69 -5.01
N ALA A 34 -11.53 11.78 -5.12
CA ALA A 34 -12.96 12.03 -5.10
C ALA A 34 -13.68 10.92 -4.31
N VAL A 35 -14.91 11.21 -3.89
CA VAL A 35 -15.78 10.19 -3.31
C VAL A 35 -16.25 9.25 -4.42
N VAL A 36 -16.07 7.97 -4.20
CA VAL A 36 -16.60 6.90 -5.05
C VAL A 36 -17.76 6.26 -4.31
N ASP A 37 -18.96 6.42 -4.85
CA ASP A 37 -20.19 5.88 -4.28
C ASP A 37 -20.18 4.35 -4.27
N GLY A 38 -20.81 3.78 -3.25
CA GLY A 38 -20.96 2.33 -3.07
C GLY A 38 -21.27 1.96 -1.63
N ASP A 39 -21.21 0.69 -1.35
CA ASP A 39 -21.38 0.12 -0.02
C ASP A 39 -20.19 -0.81 0.25
N PRO A 40 -19.18 -0.35 1.00
CA PRO A 40 -18.99 1.03 1.48
C PRO A 40 -18.60 2.05 0.40
N SER A 41 -18.85 3.33 0.65
CA SER A 41 -18.24 4.42 -0.10
C SER A 41 -16.79 4.67 0.34
N PHE A 42 -15.96 5.20 -0.58
CA PHE A 42 -14.57 5.49 -0.27
C PHE A 42 -14.04 6.74 -0.98
N VAL A 43 -12.97 7.33 -0.47
CA VAL A 43 -12.25 8.43 -1.13
C VAL A 43 -10.96 7.88 -1.71
N ALA A 44 -10.73 8.12 -3.00
CA ALA A 44 -9.52 7.72 -3.70
C ALA A 44 -9.28 8.57 -4.95
N PRO A 45 -8.01 8.76 -5.39
CA PRO A 45 -7.71 9.19 -6.75
C PRO A 45 -8.04 8.05 -7.72
N ARG A 46 -8.10 8.36 -9.02
CA ARG A 46 -8.37 7.35 -10.05
C ARG A 46 -7.27 7.31 -11.08
N ASP A 47 -6.78 6.13 -11.39
CA ASP A 47 -5.98 5.87 -12.59
C ASP A 47 -6.91 5.86 -13.80
N ALA A 48 -6.83 6.87 -14.65
CA ALA A 48 -7.75 7.02 -15.79
C ALA A 48 -7.51 5.96 -16.88
N VAL A 49 -6.31 5.36 -16.90
CA VAL A 49 -5.93 4.32 -17.88
C VAL A 49 -6.45 2.95 -17.46
N ALA A 50 -6.17 2.54 -16.22
CA ALA A 50 -6.51 1.20 -15.72
C ALA A 50 -7.83 1.15 -14.92
N GLY A 51 -8.43 2.29 -14.60
CA GLY A 51 -9.72 2.40 -13.89
C GLY A 51 -9.68 2.03 -12.41
N GLY A 52 -8.49 1.78 -11.84
CA GLY A 52 -8.25 1.48 -10.44
C GLY A 52 -7.72 2.67 -9.65
N THR A 53 -7.17 2.41 -8.47
CA THR A 53 -6.51 3.40 -7.62
C THR A 53 -5.26 2.82 -6.97
N TRP A 54 -4.41 3.65 -6.37
CA TRP A 54 -3.20 3.23 -5.63
C TRP A 54 -3.27 3.54 -4.15
N ILE A 55 -4.27 4.32 -3.73
CA ILE A 55 -4.48 4.71 -2.33
C ILE A 55 -5.94 5.10 -2.13
N GLY A 56 -6.48 4.81 -0.96
CA GLY A 56 -7.82 5.23 -0.61
C GLY A 56 -8.16 4.94 0.85
N TYR A 57 -9.33 5.45 1.24
CA TYR A 57 -9.86 5.31 2.59
C TYR A 57 -11.39 5.22 2.53
N ASN A 58 -11.99 4.21 3.16
CA ASN A 58 -13.42 4.00 3.13
C ASN A 58 -14.15 4.50 4.39
N GLU A 59 -15.47 4.53 4.35
CA GLU A 59 -16.32 5.01 5.45
C GLU A 59 -16.26 4.12 6.71
N HIS A 60 -15.90 2.84 6.58
CA HIS A 60 -15.65 1.96 7.73
C HIS A 60 -14.30 2.21 8.42
N GLY A 61 -13.48 3.07 7.85
CA GLY A 61 -12.17 3.39 8.41
C GLY A 61 -11.05 2.47 7.96
N VAL A 62 -11.22 1.80 6.82
CA VAL A 62 -10.17 0.97 6.20
C VAL A 62 -9.37 1.80 5.22
N PHE A 63 -8.09 1.93 5.47
CA PHE A 63 -7.09 2.49 4.57
C PHE A 63 -6.46 1.38 3.75
N VAL A 64 -6.26 1.63 2.45
CA VAL A 64 -5.50 0.76 1.56
C VAL A 64 -4.54 1.60 0.74
N GLY A 65 -3.27 1.20 0.68
CA GLY A 65 -2.25 1.88 -0.10
C GLY A 65 -1.28 0.89 -0.75
N LEU A 66 -0.82 1.20 -1.96
CA LEU A 66 0.01 0.31 -2.78
C LEU A 66 1.25 1.02 -3.29
N THR A 67 2.37 0.31 -3.30
CA THR A 67 3.56 0.64 -4.08
C THR A 67 3.90 -0.51 -5.02
N ASN A 68 4.43 -0.22 -6.21
CA ASN A 68 4.98 -1.25 -7.07
C ASN A 68 6.17 -1.91 -6.35
N ARG A 69 6.30 -3.21 -6.42
CA ARG A 69 7.53 -3.91 -6.06
C ARG A 69 8.39 -4.06 -7.32
N TRP A 70 9.65 -3.69 -7.22
CA TRP A 70 10.58 -3.76 -8.36
C TRP A 70 11.16 -5.17 -8.50
N ILE A 71 10.35 -6.07 -9.00
CA ILE A 71 10.70 -7.46 -9.29
C ILE A 71 9.94 -7.90 -10.55
N ASP A 72 10.54 -8.77 -11.32
CA ASP A 72 9.86 -9.45 -12.42
C ASP A 72 9.06 -10.63 -11.87
N VAL A 73 7.78 -10.67 -12.17
CA VAL A 73 6.89 -11.79 -11.84
C VAL A 73 6.60 -12.54 -13.12
N PRO A 74 7.03 -13.80 -13.26
CA PRO A 74 6.70 -14.60 -14.43
C PRO A 74 5.18 -14.68 -14.61
N ASP A 75 4.69 -14.44 -15.82
CA ASP A 75 3.26 -14.43 -16.17
C ASP A 75 2.43 -13.42 -15.33
N GLY A 76 3.08 -12.38 -14.80
CA GLY A 76 2.43 -11.31 -14.04
C GLY A 76 1.65 -10.33 -14.92
N GLY A 77 0.79 -9.53 -14.30
CA GLY A 77 0.22 -8.33 -14.91
C GLY A 77 -1.04 -8.48 -15.72
N GLU A 78 -1.75 -9.61 -15.73
CA GLU A 78 -3.04 -9.73 -16.42
C GLU A 78 -4.10 -8.80 -15.80
N ARG A 79 -4.09 -8.66 -14.47
CA ARG A 79 -4.98 -7.75 -13.77
C ARG A 79 -4.22 -6.56 -13.16
N SER A 80 -4.80 -5.37 -13.30
CA SER A 80 -4.19 -4.16 -12.71
C SER A 80 -4.20 -4.22 -11.18
N ARG A 81 -3.04 -3.96 -10.56
CA ARG A 81 -2.90 -3.79 -9.10
C ARG A 81 -3.81 -2.71 -8.54
N GLY A 82 -4.10 -1.67 -9.32
CA GLY A 82 -5.02 -0.60 -8.92
C GLY A 82 -6.47 -1.07 -8.78
N LEU A 83 -6.88 -2.11 -9.50
CA LEU A 83 -8.19 -2.75 -9.31
C LEU A 83 -8.23 -3.54 -8.01
N LEU A 84 -7.12 -4.20 -7.62
CA LEU A 84 -7.00 -4.90 -6.33
C LEU A 84 -7.18 -3.92 -5.15
N VAL A 85 -6.55 -2.75 -5.22
CA VAL A 85 -6.74 -1.69 -4.21
C VAL A 85 -8.18 -1.24 -4.13
N ARG A 86 -8.84 -1.01 -5.29
CA ARG A 86 -10.24 -0.61 -5.35
C ARG A 86 -11.18 -1.67 -4.73
N ASP A 87 -10.89 -2.94 -4.98
CA ASP A 87 -11.71 -4.03 -4.45
C ASP A 87 -11.51 -4.18 -2.93
N ALA A 88 -10.28 -4.07 -2.43
CA ALA A 88 -9.97 -4.07 -1.00
C ALA A 88 -10.60 -2.87 -0.25
N LEU A 89 -10.81 -1.72 -0.93
CA LEU A 89 -11.52 -0.58 -0.35
C LEU A 89 -13.03 -0.81 -0.18
N ARG A 90 -13.59 -1.91 -0.68
CA ARG A 90 -14.98 -2.31 -0.47
C ARG A 90 -15.17 -3.15 0.80
N ALA A 91 -14.12 -3.45 1.53
CA ALA A 91 -14.16 -4.25 2.75
C ALA A 91 -14.71 -3.45 3.94
N GLU A 92 -15.37 -4.14 4.86
CA GLU A 92 -15.89 -3.55 6.10
C GLU A 92 -14.81 -3.45 7.19
N SER A 93 -13.77 -4.30 7.09
CA SER A 93 -12.67 -4.35 8.04
C SER A 93 -11.32 -4.66 7.36
N ALA A 94 -10.23 -4.52 8.10
CA ALA A 94 -8.91 -4.93 7.61
C ALA A 94 -8.81 -6.45 7.39
N VAL A 95 -9.60 -7.23 8.13
CA VAL A 95 -9.67 -8.69 7.96
C VAL A 95 -10.36 -9.04 6.64
N ASP A 96 -11.50 -8.42 6.35
CA ASP A 96 -12.24 -8.65 5.10
C ASP A 96 -11.43 -8.17 3.89
N ALA A 97 -10.72 -7.04 4.03
CA ALA A 97 -9.80 -6.56 3.00
C ALA A 97 -8.67 -7.56 2.74
N ARG A 98 -8.14 -8.19 3.80
CA ARG A 98 -7.13 -9.24 3.67
C ARG A 98 -7.69 -10.45 2.89
N GLU A 99 -8.87 -10.95 3.25
CA GLU A 99 -9.51 -12.07 2.55
C GLU A 99 -9.75 -11.73 1.08
N THR A 100 -10.24 -10.52 0.78
CA THR A 100 -10.41 -10.03 -0.60
C THR A 100 -9.11 -10.06 -1.39
N ILE A 101 -7.98 -9.65 -0.78
CA ILE A 101 -6.67 -9.66 -1.44
C ILE A 101 -6.17 -11.09 -1.65
N GLU A 102 -6.29 -11.97 -0.64
CA GLU A 102 -5.90 -13.37 -0.72
C GLU A 102 -6.67 -14.11 -1.84
N ASP A 103 -7.98 -13.91 -1.92
CA ASP A 103 -8.83 -14.49 -2.96
C ASP A 103 -8.48 -13.94 -4.35
N ALA A 104 -8.23 -12.64 -4.47
CA ALA A 104 -7.89 -12.01 -5.74
C ALA A 104 -6.56 -12.52 -6.33
N VAL A 105 -5.53 -12.70 -5.50
CA VAL A 105 -4.23 -13.22 -5.99
C VAL A 105 -4.25 -14.73 -6.23
N ALA A 106 -5.24 -15.44 -5.69
CA ALA A 106 -5.48 -16.84 -6.00
C ALA A 106 -6.21 -17.02 -7.34
N ALA A 107 -6.98 -16.02 -7.76
CA ALA A 107 -7.80 -16.07 -8.97
C ALA A 107 -7.13 -15.41 -10.19
N ASP A 108 -6.33 -14.38 -9.98
CA ASP A 108 -5.75 -13.53 -11.02
C ASP A 108 -4.23 -13.40 -10.86
N THR A 109 -3.53 -13.00 -11.94
CA THR A 109 -2.10 -12.69 -11.91
C THR A 109 -1.84 -11.18 -11.87
N TYR A 110 -0.84 -10.79 -11.08
CA TYR A 110 -0.44 -9.40 -10.86
C TYR A 110 1.05 -9.23 -11.02
N ASP A 111 1.48 -8.04 -11.47
CA ASP A 111 2.86 -7.60 -11.31
C ASP A 111 3.22 -7.46 -9.83
N GLY A 112 4.52 -7.45 -9.51
CA GLY A 112 5.02 -7.29 -8.15
C GLY A 112 4.47 -6.06 -7.45
N PHE A 113 4.03 -6.24 -6.18
CA PHE A 113 3.52 -5.14 -5.36
C PHE A 113 3.85 -5.30 -3.89
N HIS A 114 3.84 -4.16 -3.19
CA HIS A 114 3.64 -4.06 -1.76
C HIS A 114 2.31 -3.35 -1.52
N LEU A 115 1.51 -3.88 -0.61
CA LEU A 115 0.21 -3.30 -0.26
C LEU A 115 0.07 -3.23 1.25
N VAL A 116 -0.49 -2.14 1.73
CA VAL A 116 -0.78 -1.93 3.15
C VAL A 116 -2.27 -1.75 3.31
N VAL A 117 -2.83 -2.48 4.27
CA VAL A 117 -4.19 -2.27 4.79
C VAL A 117 -4.06 -1.85 6.24
N ALA A 118 -4.78 -0.82 6.66
CA ALA A 118 -4.82 -0.39 8.05
C ALA A 118 -6.22 0.06 8.43
N GLU A 119 -6.69 -0.40 9.59
CA GLU A 119 -7.99 -0.07 10.14
C GLU A 119 -7.86 1.00 11.22
N ARG A 120 -8.72 2.02 11.17
CA ARG A 120 -8.70 3.13 12.10
C ARG A 120 -9.10 2.72 13.51
N GLY A 121 -10.13 1.90 13.65
CA GLY A 121 -10.74 1.56 14.93
C GLY A 121 -11.53 0.27 14.86
N GLY A 122 -12.26 -0.06 15.92
CA GLY A 122 -12.96 -1.30 16.14
C GLY A 122 -12.52 -1.93 17.45
N ASP A 123 -13.06 -3.11 17.79
CA ASP A 123 -12.72 -3.82 19.02
C ASP A 123 -11.29 -4.40 18.99
N ASP A 124 -10.83 -4.85 17.82
CA ASP A 124 -9.45 -5.36 17.61
C ASP A 124 -8.92 -4.88 16.26
N PRO A 125 -8.62 -3.55 16.14
CA PRO A 125 -8.18 -2.98 14.87
C PRO A 125 -6.85 -3.57 14.43
N ARG A 126 -6.71 -3.81 13.12
CA ARG A 126 -5.57 -4.49 12.52
C ARG A 126 -4.95 -3.67 11.41
N ALA A 127 -3.66 -3.92 11.19
CA ALA A 127 -2.97 -3.50 9.99
C ALA A 127 -2.14 -4.66 9.43
N TYR A 128 -2.07 -4.73 8.10
CA TYR A 128 -1.36 -5.77 7.38
C TYR A 128 -0.48 -5.16 6.30
N PHE A 129 0.64 -5.80 6.09
CA PHE A 129 1.51 -5.61 4.94
C PHE A 129 1.47 -6.87 4.07
N PHE A 130 1.29 -6.68 2.78
CA PHE A 130 1.27 -7.71 1.76
C PHE A 130 2.43 -7.49 0.80
N GLU A 131 3.13 -8.56 0.51
CA GLU A 131 4.20 -8.59 -0.47
C GLU A 131 3.88 -9.67 -1.51
N TRP A 132 3.89 -9.29 -2.79
CA TRP A 132 3.64 -10.18 -3.90
C TRP A 132 4.80 -10.19 -4.88
N ASP A 133 5.30 -11.39 -5.19
CA ASP A 133 6.35 -11.68 -6.19
C ASP A 133 6.04 -12.91 -7.05
N GLY A 134 4.75 -13.27 -7.13
CA GLY A 134 4.26 -14.55 -7.66
C GLY A 134 3.82 -15.49 -6.54
N SER A 135 4.20 -15.18 -5.30
CA SER A 135 3.66 -15.77 -4.08
C SER A 135 3.27 -14.67 -3.09
N LEU A 136 2.19 -14.88 -2.34
CA LEU A 136 1.72 -13.90 -1.37
C LEU A 136 2.35 -14.14 0.01
N ASN A 137 3.03 -13.12 0.52
CA ASN A 137 3.46 -13.04 1.91
C ASN A 137 2.63 -11.98 2.63
N VAL A 138 2.00 -12.35 3.76
CA VAL A 138 1.17 -11.46 4.58
C VAL A 138 1.77 -11.35 5.97
N ARG A 139 1.94 -10.10 6.44
CA ARG A 139 2.47 -9.81 7.77
C ARG A 139 1.53 -8.85 8.51
N ARG A 140 1.17 -9.17 9.75
CA ARG A 140 0.50 -8.22 10.64
C ARG A 140 1.51 -7.15 11.09
N LEU A 141 1.13 -5.88 10.93
CA LEU A 141 1.92 -4.76 11.43
C LEU A 141 1.62 -4.53 12.92
N THR A 142 2.62 -4.06 13.65
CA THR A 142 2.48 -3.58 15.04
C THR A 142 2.21 -2.07 15.04
N PRO A 143 1.59 -1.50 16.10
CA PRO A 143 1.49 -0.05 16.21
C PRO A 143 2.85 0.62 16.09
N GLY A 144 2.92 1.71 15.30
CA GLY A 144 4.17 2.44 15.02
C GLY A 144 4.20 3.09 13.66
N VAL A 145 5.38 3.55 13.25
CA VAL A 145 5.64 4.15 11.95
C VAL A 145 6.24 3.10 11.02
N HIS A 146 5.65 2.94 9.85
CA HIS A 146 6.07 2.04 8.79
C HIS A 146 6.37 2.81 7.51
N VAL A 147 7.48 2.51 6.85
CA VAL A 147 7.87 3.13 5.59
C VAL A 147 8.02 2.07 4.52
N VAL A 148 7.09 2.09 3.58
CA VAL A 148 7.04 1.16 2.44
C VAL A 148 7.53 1.88 1.19
N VAL A 149 8.42 1.22 0.46
CA VAL A 149 8.98 1.71 -0.80
C VAL A 149 8.96 0.59 -1.85
N ASN A 150 9.40 0.87 -3.08
CA ASN A 150 9.40 -0.16 -4.15
C ASN A 150 10.29 -1.37 -3.85
N VAL A 151 11.27 -1.23 -2.98
CA VAL A 151 12.25 -2.28 -2.64
C VAL A 151 11.99 -2.97 -1.30
N GLY A 152 10.96 -2.58 -0.56
CA GLY A 152 10.61 -3.22 0.72
C GLY A 152 10.00 -2.31 1.77
N ILE A 153 10.09 -2.72 3.02
CA ILE A 153 9.51 -2.05 4.19
C ILE A 153 10.48 -2.10 5.38
N ASP A 154 10.56 -0.99 6.13
CA ASP A 154 11.11 -0.92 7.51
C ASP A 154 12.55 -1.42 7.70
N GLY A 155 13.38 -1.40 6.68
CA GLY A 155 14.75 -1.90 6.74
C GLY A 155 14.93 -3.29 6.12
N GLU A 156 13.86 -3.97 5.78
CA GLU A 156 13.87 -5.21 5.00
C GLU A 156 13.73 -4.83 3.52
N PHE A 157 14.87 -4.67 2.83
CA PHE A 157 14.92 -4.22 1.46
C PHE A 157 15.60 -5.25 0.56
N VAL A 158 15.05 -5.42 -0.67
CA VAL A 158 15.62 -6.25 -1.72
C VAL A 158 15.89 -5.36 -2.93
N GLU A 159 17.17 -5.15 -3.24
CA GLU A 159 17.58 -4.33 -4.37
C GLU A 159 17.30 -5.06 -5.69
N PRO A 160 16.70 -4.39 -6.69
CA PRO A 160 16.44 -5.01 -7.98
C PRO A 160 17.74 -5.21 -8.77
N GLU A 161 17.93 -6.39 -9.37
CA GLU A 161 19.16 -6.74 -10.12
C GLU A 161 19.41 -5.77 -11.30
N TRP A 162 18.35 -5.25 -11.93
CA TRP A 162 18.42 -4.35 -13.08
C TRP A 162 18.70 -2.88 -12.73
N ARG A 163 18.56 -2.49 -11.45
CA ARG A 163 18.86 -1.13 -10.92
C ARG A 163 19.28 -1.16 -9.46
N PRO A 164 20.35 -1.86 -9.09
CA PRO A 164 20.75 -2.01 -7.68
C PRO A 164 21.08 -0.67 -7.01
N GLU A 165 21.76 0.24 -7.70
CA GLU A 165 22.12 1.55 -7.15
C GLU A 165 20.87 2.40 -6.80
N VAL A 166 19.84 2.38 -7.64
CA VAL A 166 18.59 3.11 -7.39
C VAL A 166 17.83 2.47 -6.23
N GLY A 167 17.84 1.14 -6.14
CA GLY A 167 17.28 0.39 -5.02
C GLY A 167 17.97 0.74 -3.70
N ALA A 168 19.29 0.76 -3.67
CA ALA A 168 20.09 1.14 -2.50
C ALA A 168 19.80 2.58 -2.04
N ILE A 169 19.70 3.54 -2.97
CA ILE A 169 19.33 4.92 -2.64
C ILE A 169 17.92 4.98 -2.02
N GLN A 170 16.98 4.24 -2.58
CA GLN A 170 15.61 4.21 -2.06
C GLN A 170 15.55 3.58 -0.66
N ALA A 171 16.25 2.48 -0.44
CA ALA A 171 16.37 1.83 0.86
C ALA A 171 16.98 2.77 1.91
N HIS A 172 18.06 3.48 1.56
CA HIS A 172 18.70 4.46 2.41
C HIS A 172 17.75 5.61 2.80
N ASN A 173 17.06 6.19 1.83
CA ASN A 173 16.10 7.28 2.07
C ASN A 173 14.93 6.82 2.95
N ALA A 174 14.39 5.63 2.72
CA ALA A 174 13.34 5.06 3.54
C ALA A 174 13.78 4.87 5.00
N GLN A 175 15.00 4.39 5.21
CA GLN A 175 15.57 4.22 6.54
C GLN A 175 15.79 5.57 7.25
N GLN A 176 16.20 6.60 6.54
CA GLN A 176 16.32 7.96 7.09
C GLN A 176 14.96 8.51 7.51
N VAL A 177 13.94 8.43 6.64
CA VAL A 177 12.57 8.87 6.95
C VAL A 177 12.05 8.17 8.19
N ARG A 178 12.21 6.84 8.27
CA ARG A 178 11.78 6.07 9.43
C ARG A 178 12.49 6.53 10.71
N THR A 179 13.81 6.66 10.68
CA THR A 179 14.61 7.09 11.83
C THR A 179 14.20 8.47 12.34
N GLU A 180 13.97 9.41 11.43
CA GLU A 180 13.52 10.76 11.77
C GLU A 180 12.14 10.78 12.41
N LEU A 181 11.22 9.97 11.92
CA LEU A 181 9.86 9.87 12.45
C LEU A 181 9.82 9.14 13.81
N ASP A 182 10.58 8.04 13.96
CA ASP A 182 10.66 7.30 15.22
C ASP A 182 11.36 8.11 16.34
N SER A 183 12.28 9.02 15.98
CA SER A 183 13.01 9.84 16.95
C SER A 183 12.18 10.99 17.55
N ARG A 184 11.09 11.36 16.92
CA ARG A 184 10.22 12.44 17.39
C ARG A 184 9.21 11.91 18.41
N LYS A 185 9.28 12.43 19.62
CA LYS A 185 8.19 12.28 20.59
C LYS A 185 7.09 13.27 20.18
N TRP A 186 6.06 12.76 19.61
CA TRP A 186 4.86 13.52 19.23
C TRP A 186 3.93 13.70 20.43
#